data_38b267c4a16ae920adecb7e7a469f939
#
_entry.id   38b267c4a16ae920adecb7e7a469f939
#
_cell.length_a   1.000
_cell.length_b   1.000
_cell.length_c   1.000
_cell.angle_alpha   90.00
_cell.angle_beta   90.00
_cell.angle_gamma   90.00
#
_symmetry.space_group_name_H-M   'P 1'
#
loop_
_entity.id
_entity.type
_entity.pdbx_description
1 polymer ?
#
loop_
_entity_poly.entity_id
_entity_poly.type
_entity_poly.pdbx_seq_one_letter_code
_entity_poly.pdbx_strand_id
1 'polypeptide(L)'
;MSKLLIHIGYFKAGSTTLQDWFGRHPQLRYAPSGLGGFNSVYEIARHAATAGDGCYEYLVTSFEDLVAPRTSAGIVPYKSGRRDVPFDWPTRQPQVRARDILKSLFPTARILIVTRGFKGFVQSAYSQYIRGGGVLSVSEFFLSDDATLDQVLDFDAVIRLYAEAYGRESLLILPYELLRDDPPAFLATLEERLGLRHCDIEIGRLNPSLSPEELYWYPIISNWVSAMAWPLGEARFARIYRWYVRKTLRNRLWWLVRILNRVHAGAITSADFPWDEILPRLKGKAELLRRDPLYAPYAREYLWEE
;
A
#
# COMPACT_ATOMS: atom_id res chain seq x y z
N MET A 1 -5.30 -30.49 6.10
CA MET A 1 -4.27 -29.43 6.08
C MET A 1 -4.94 -28.12 5.71
N SER A 2 -4.71 -27.06 6.49
CA SER A 2 -5.23 -25.72 6.19
C SER A 2 -4.66 -25.22 4.87
N LYS A 3 -5.48 -24.51 4.09
CA LYS A 3 -5.05 -23.86 2.84
C LYS A 3 -4.22 -22.60 3.18
N LEU A 4 -3.42 -22.10 2.25
CA LEU A 4 -2.69 -20.85 2.44
C LEU A 4 -3.32 -19.73 1.61
N LEU A 5 -3.58 -18.59 2.25
CA LEU A 5 -3.99 -17.34 1.62
C LEU A 5 -2.84 -16.31 1.75
N ILE A 6 -2.35 -15.83 0.62
CA ILE A 6 -1.32 -14.80 0.57
C ILE A 6 -1.94 -13.50 0.06
N HIS A 7 -2.12 -12.52 0.94
CA HIS A 7 -2.50 -11.17 0.56
C HIS A 7 -1.25 -10.40 0.17
N ILE A 8 -1.06 -10.22 -1.13
CA ILE A 8 0.08 -9.49 -1.69
C ILE A 8 -0.22 -8.02 -1.96
N GLY A 9 -1.47 -7.60 -1.78
CA GLY A 9 -2.16 -6.37 -2.15
C GLY A 9 -1.32 -5.13 -2.35
N TYR A 10 -1.94 -4.09 -2.88
CA TYR A 10 -1.28 -2.80 -3.01
C TYR A 10 -1.25 -2.08 -1.67
N PHE A 11 -0.14 -1.39 -1.36
CA PHE A 11 -0.11 -0.48 -0.23
C PHE A 11 -1.18 0.61 -0.39
N LYS A 12 -1.77 1.06 0.71
CA LYS A 12 -2.88 2.02 0.71
C LYS A 12 -4.22 1.51 0.12
N ALA A 13 -4.35 0.21 -0.04
CA ALA A 13 -5.59 -0.48 -0.45
C ALA A 13 -6.28 -1.21 0.73
N GLY A 14 -6.24 -0.62 1.93
CA GLY A 14 -6.99 -1.15 3.08
C GLY A 14 -6.33 -2.31 3.84
N SER A 15 -5.04 -2.59 3.60
CA SER A 15 -4.34 -3.75 4.18
C SER A 15 -4.44 -3.82 5.71
N THR A 16 -4.33 -2.69 6.42
CA THR A 16 -4.44 -2.67 7.89
C THR A 16 -5.84 -3.10 8.37
N THR A 17 -6.88 -2.68 7.66
CA THR A 17 -8.27 -3.07 7.95
C THR A 17 -8.48 -4.57 7.71
N LEU A 18 -7.94 -5.08 6.61
CA LEU A 18 -7.99 -6.51 6.31
C LEU A 18 -7.18 -7.35 7.30
N GLN A 19 -6.01 -6.88 7.72
CA GLN A 19 -5.19 -7.54 8.73
C GLN A 19 -5.91 -7.65 10.08
N ASP A 20 -6.67 -6.62 10.49
CA ASP A 20 -7.53 -6.68 11.67
C ASP A 20 -8.64 -7.74 11.50
N TRP A 21 -9.31 -7.75 10.35
CA TRP A 21 -10.33 -8.75 10.06
C TRP A 21 -9.77 -10.16 10.01
N PHE A 22 -8.62 -10.40 9.34
CA PHE A 22 -7.96 -11.71 9.33
C PHE A 22 -7.65 -12.21 10.73
N GLY A 23 -7.24 -11.32 11.64
CA GLY A 23 -6.93 -11.68 13.02
C GLY A 23 -8.14 -12.01 13.88
N ARG A 24 -9.33 -11.59 13.46
CA ARG A 24 -10.58 -11.77 14.23
C ARG A 24 -11.50 -12.85 13.64
N HIS A 25 -11.31 -13.23 12.37
CA HIS A 25 -12.15 -14.21 11.71
C HIS A 25 -11.87 -15.63 12.23
N PRO A 26 -12.88 -16.38 12.75
CA PRO A 26 -12.67 -17.64 13.47
C PRO A 26 -12.12 -18.79 12.61
N GLN A 27 -12.33 -18.75 11.30
CA GLN A 27 -11.83 -19.76 10.36
C GLN A 27 -10.46 -19.43 9.76
N LEU A 28 -9.88 -18.27 10.12
CA LEU A 28 -8.59 -17.81 9.63
C LEU A 28 -7.56 -17.80 10.75
N ARG A 29 -6.34 -18.17 10.45
CA ARG A 29 -5.20 -17.97 11.33
C ARG A 29 -4.25 -16.95 10.73
N TYR A 30 -4.21 -15.78 11.33
CA TYR A 30 -3.32 -14.69 10.94
C TYR A 30 -2.32 -14.40 12.06
N ALA A 31 -1.05 -14.28 11.75
CA ALA A 31 0.00 -13.95 12.71
C ALA A 31 0.64 -12.58 12.38
N PRO A 32 0.09 -11.48 12.90
CA PRO A 32 0.53 -10.14 12.56
C PRO A 32 1.99 -9.87 12.93
N SER A 33 2.49 -10.42 14.03
CA SER A 33 3.87 -10.21 14.50
C SER A 33 4.91 -11.02 13.71
N GLY A 34 4.53 -12.17 13.18
CA GLY A 34 5.42 -13.02 12.38
C GLY A 34 5.61 -12.51 10.96
N LEU A 35 4.77 -11.58 10.53
CA LEU A 35 4.69 -11.07 9.18
C LEU A 35 4.85 -9.55 9.11
N GLY A 36 4.80 -8.90 10.25
CA GLY A 36 5.03 -7.46 10.35
C GLY A 36 6.49 -7.12 10.08
N GLY A 37 6.74 -6.47 8.97
CA GLY A 37 8.10 -6.14 8.58
C GLY A 37 8.76 -7.23 7.75
N PHE A 38 7.99 -7.93 6.99
CA PHE A 38 8.35 -8.97 6.07
C PHE A 38 9.47 -8.57 5.15
N ASN A 39 10.68 -8.75 5.59
CA ASN A 39 11.85 -8.53 4.76
C ASN A 39 12.27 -9.80 4.02
N SER A 40 11.58 -10.92 4.27
CA SER A 40 11.91 -12.17 3.61
C SER A 40 10.73 -13.16 3.55
N VAL A 41 10.63 -13.88 2.45
CA VAL A 41 9.72 -15.01 2.26
C VAL A 41 9.98 -16.16 3.24
N TYR A 42 11.13 -16.21 3.88
CA TYR A 42 11.44 -17.20 4.92
C TYR A 42 10.56 -17.05 6.16
N GLU A 43 10.14 -15.83 6.48
CA GLU A 43 9.21 -15.60 7.60
C GLU A 43 7.82 -16.15 7.30
N ILE A 44 7.36 -16.10 6.04
CA ILE A 44 6.11 -16.76 5.61
C ILE A 44 6.26 -18.27 5.76
N ALA A 45 7.36 -18.84 5.25
CA ALA A 45 7.62 -20.27 5.33
C ALA A 45 7.66 -20.73 6.78
N ARG A 46 8.34 -20.00 7.65
CA ARG A 46 8.39 -20.28 9.09
C ARG A 46 7.01 -20.23 9.72
N HIS A 47 6.21 -19.21 9.40
CA HIS A 47 4.85 -19.09 9.91
C HIS A 47 3.97 -20.26 9.46
N ALA A 48 4.01 -20.61 8.17
CA ALA A 48 3.29 -21.74 7.63
C ALA A 48 3.70 -23.07 8.29
N ALA A 49 5.00 -23.25 8.55
CA ALA A 49 5.55 -24.44 9.19
C ALA A 49 5.19 -24.55 10.70
N THR A 50 5.04 -23.40 11.38
CA THR A 50 4.73 -23.36 12.83
C THR A 50 3.24 -23.27 13.14
N ALA A 51 2.41 -23.00 12.14
CA ALA A 51 0.96 -23.02 12.26
C ALA A 51 0.48 -24.47 12.40
N GLY A 52 0.37 -24.97 13.61
CA GLY A 52 -0.09 -26.34 13.90
C GLY A 52 -1.46 -26.65 13.28
N ASP A 53 -1.84 -27.93 13.26
CA ASP A 53 -3.12 -28.46 12.74
C ASP A 53 -4.33 -27.94 13.56
N GLY A 54 -4.59 -26.63 13.48
CA GLY A 54 -5.79 -26.03 14.06
C GLY A 54 -6.99 -26.19 13.13
N CYS A 55 -8.19 -25.98 13.68
CA CYS A 55 -9.47 -26.02 12.96
C CYS A 55 -9.65 -24.84 11.98
N TYR A 56 -8.58 -24.31 11.40
CA TYR A 56 -8.62 -23.17 10.49
C TYR A 56 -8.71 -23.61 9.03
N GLU A 57 -9.54 -22.94 8.24
CA GLU A 57 -9.63 -23.17 6.80
C GLU A 57 -8.40 -22.62 6.07
N TYR A 58 -7.96 -21.42 6.49
CA TYR A 58 -6.78 -20.78 5.91
C TYR A 58 -5.79 -20.30 6.96
N LEU A 59 -4.51 -20.51 6.63
CA LEU A 59 -3.42 -19.72 7.19
C LEU A 59 -3.25 -18.49 6.32
N VAL A 60 -3.27 -17.31 6.93
CA VAL A 60 -3.21 -16.04 6.20
C VAL A 60 -1.90 -15.34 6.45
N THR A 61 -1.28 -14.91 5.36
CA THR A 61 -0.18 -13.96 5.38
C THR A 61 -0.57 -12.72 4.59
N SER A 62 -0.20 -11.55 5.10
CA SER A 62 -0.53 -10.27 4.47
C SER A 62 0.68 -9.36 4.49
N PHE A 63 1.17 -9.03 3.29
CA PHE A 63 2.27 -8.10 3.12
C PHE A 63 2.17 -7.36 1.79
N GLU A 64 1.79 -6.11 1.87
CA GLU A 64 1.47 -5.26 0.72
C GLU A 64 2.68 -4.94 -0.18
N ASP A 65 3.90 -4.99 0.36
CA ASP A 65 5.12 -4.78 -0.43
C ASP A 65 5.48 -5.96 -1.36
N LEU A 66 4.74 -7.08 -1.32
CA LEU A 66 4.97 -8.21 -2.23
C LEU A 66 4.59 -7.89 -3.68
N VAL A 67 3.57 -7.04 -3.90
CA VAL A 67 3.23 -6.53 -5.24
C VAL A 67 4.28 -5.54 -5.73
N ALA A 68 4.87 -4.80 -4.82
CA ALA A 68 5.80 -3.72 -5.11
C ALA A 68 7.05 -3.82 -4.21
N PRO A 69 7.82 -4.93 -4.30
CA PRO A 69 8.96 -5.13 -3.43
C PRO A 69 10.03 -4.07 -3.68
N ARG A 70 10.46 -3.44 -2.61
CA ARG A 70 11.51 -2.43 -2.66
C ARG A 70 12.88 -3.10 -2.79
N THR A 71 13.70 -2.59 -3.69
CA THR A 71 15.03 -3.14 -3.98
C THR A 71 16.09 -2.73 -2.97
N SER A 72 15.92 -1.58 -2.32
CA SER A 72 16.87 -1.06 -1.34
C SER A 72 16.62 -1.64 0.05
N ALA A 73 17.51 -2.50 0.48
CA ALA A 73 17.53 -2.99 1.85
C ALA A 73 17.69 -1.82 2.84
N GLY A 74 16.62 -1.42 3.47
CA GLY A 74 16.66 -0.77 4.77
C GLY A 74 16.60 0.73 4.86
N ILE A 75 16.83 1.51 3.84
CA ILE A 75 16.68 2.97 3.91
C ILE A 75 15.63 3.39 2.89
N VAL A 76 14.46 3.62 3.37
CA VAL A 76 13.42 4.23 2.55
C VAL A 76 13.85 5.68 2.32
N PRO A 77 14.17 6.11 1.08
CA PRO A 77 14.73 7.43 0.79
C PRO A 77 13.90 8.58 1.36
N TYR A 78 12.57 8.44 1.36
CA TYR A 78 11.68 9.46 1.91
C TYR A 78 11.86 9.70 3.43
N LYS A 79 12.46 8.76 4.18
CA LYS A 79 12.78 8.95 5.60
C LYS A 79 14.09 9.72 5.82
N SER A 80 14.78 10.07 4.76
CA SER A 80 16.04 10.80 4.84
C SER A 80 15.86 12.31 5.00
N GLY A 81 14.71 12.87 4.60
CA GLY A 81 14.51 14.31 4.53
C GLY A 81 15.39 15.01 3.50
N ARG A 82 15.96 14.28 2.57
CA ARG A 82 16.89 14.79 1.55
C ARG A 82 16.19 14.84 0.19
N ARG A 83 16.37 15.94 -0.53
CA ARG A 83 15.84 16.13 -1.90
C ARG A 83 16.67 15.43 -2.96
N ASP A 84 17.95 15.22 -2.68
CA ASP A 84 18.91 14.62 -3.60
C ASP A 84 18.87 13.08 -3.60
N VAL A 85 18.06 12.47 -2.75
CA VAL A 85 17.84 11.03 -2.72
C VAL A 85 16.57 10.72 -3.48
N PRO A 86 16.63 10.06 -4.65
CA PRO A 86 15.46 9.73 -5.44
C PRO A 86 14.53 8.76 -4.69
N PHE A 87 13.24 8.88 -4.95
CA PHE A 87 12.29 7.90 -4.47
C PHE A 87 12.36 6.68 -5.40
N ASP A 88 12.78 5.54 -4.82
CA ASP A 88 12.91 4.29 -5.56
C ASP A 88 11.54 3.57 -5.63
N TRP A 89 10.90 3.67 -6.80
CA TRP A 89 9.70 2.90 -7.09
C TRP A 89 10.09 1.47 -7.48
N PRO A 90 9.34 0.45 -7.02
CA PRO A 90 9.62 -0.93 -7.39
C PRO A 90 9.47 -1.15 -8.90
N THR A 91 10.38 -1.93 -9.46
CA THR A 91 10.38 -2.32 -10.87
C THR A 91 9.73 -3.70 -11.09
N ARG A 92 9.51 -4.05 -12.35
CA ARG A 92 8.95 -5.37 -12.73
C ARG A 92 9.81 -6.54 -12.27
N GLN A 93 11.12 -6.41 -12.31
CA GLN A 93 12.03 -7.51 -11.97
C GLN A 93 11.89 -7.99 -10.51
N PRO A 94 11.86 -7.14 -9.48
CA PRO A 94 11.52 -7.55 -8.12
C PRO A 94 10.14 -8.20 -7.98
N GLN A 95 9.13 -7.76 -8.75
CA GLN A 95 7.80 -8.39 -8.75
C GLN A 95 7.86 -9.84 -9.24
N VAL A 96 8.56 -10.08 -10.35
CA VAL A 96 8.79 -11.44 -10.90
C VAL A 96 9.51 -12.31 -9.87
N ARG A 97 10.59 -11.81 -9.28
CA ARG A 97 11.34 -12.55 -8.27
C ARG A 97 10.50 -12.90 -7.04
N ALA A 98 9.70 -11.96 -6.54
CA ALA A 98 8.79 -12.20 -5.42
C ALA A 98 7.78 -13.31 -5.76
N ARG A 99 7.15 -13.26 -6.95
CA ARG A 99 6.24 -14.29 -7.45
C ARG A 99 6.92 -15.66 -7.52
N ASP A 100 8.13 -15.75 -8.08
CA ASP A 100 8.84 -17.00 -8.25
C ASP A 100 9.18 -17.66 -6.91
N ILE A 101 9.64 -16.87 -5.94
CA ILE A 101 9.91 -17.36 -4.58
C ILE A 101 8.62 -17.83 -3.91
N LEU A 102 7.53 -17.06 -4.00
CA LEU A 102 6.25 -17.45 -3.43
C LEU A 102 5.73 -18.74 -4.07
N LYS A 103 5.81 -18.86 -5.39
CA LYS A 103 5.38 -20.09 -6.11
C LYS A 103 6.21 -21.29 -5.73
N SER A 104 7.52 -21.15 -5.59
CA SER A 104 8.42 -22.21 -5.18
C SER A 104 8.11 -22.73 -3.76
N LEU A 105 7.81 -21.82 -2.83
CA LEU A 105 7.53 -22.18 -1.43
C LEU A 105 6.08 -22.63 -1.22
N PHE A 106 5.12 -22.08 -1.96
CA PHE A 106 3.69 -22.25 -1.76
C PHE A 106 2.94 -22.48 -3.07
N PRO A 107 3.17 -23.61 -3.75
CA PRO A 107 2.66 -23.86 -5.11
C PRO A 107 1.13 -23.87 -5.21
N THR A 108 0.42 -24.10 -4.12
CA THR A 108 -1.05 -24.23 -4.08
C THR A 108 -1.74 -23.09 -3.32
N ALA A 109 -1.02 -22.02 -2.99
CA ALA A 109 -1.60 -20.88 -2.28
C ALA A 109 -2.66 -20.16 -3.12
N ARG A 110 -3.67 -19.59 -2.45
CA ARG A 110 -4.54 -18.59 -3.04
C ARG A 110 -3.93 -17.20 -2.85
N ILE A 111 -4.07 -16.36 -3.85
CA ILE A 111 -3.46 -15.02 -3.87
C ILE A 111 -4.57 -13.97 -3.81
N LEU A 112 -4.54 -13.13 -2.80
CA LEU A 112 -5.44 -11.99 -2.68
C LEU A 112 -4.73 -10.72 -3.13
N ILE A 113 -5.36 -10.03 -4.09
CA ILE A 113 -4.92 -8.74 -4.62
C ILE A 113 -6.05 -7.75 -4.37
N VAL A 114 -5.80 -6.71 -3.60
CA VAL A 114 -6.74 -5.60 -3.45
C VAL A 114 -6.21 -4.43 -4.25
N THR A 115 -6.91 -4.09 -5.34
CA THR A 115 -6.55 -2.95 -6.19
C THR A 115 -7.18 -1.67 -5.67
N ARG A 116 -6.69 -0.53 -6.13
CA ARG A 116 -7.27 0.78 -5.81
C ARG A 116 -7.23 1.67 -7.04
N GLY A 117 -8.31 2.39 -7.29
CA GLY A 117 -8.44 3.33 -8.41
C GLY A 117 -7.26 4.30 -8.49
N PHE A 118 -6.84 4.63 -9.70
CA PHE A 118 -5.57 5.31 -9.96
C PHE A 118 -5.42 6.63 -9.22
N LYS A 119 -6.41 7.52 -9.31
CA LYS A 119 -6.36 8.82 -8.61
C LYS A 119 -6.26 8.65 -7.09
N GLY A 120 -7.08 7.79 -6.54
CA GLY A 120 -7.10 7.49 -5.11
C GLY A 120 -5.78 6.88 -4.62
N PHE A 121 -5.16 6.00 -5.43
CA PHE A 121 -3.86 5.44 -5.14
C PHE A 121 -2.76 6.51 -5.14
N VAL A 122 -2.66 7.31 -6.20
CA VAL A 122 -1.65 8.37 -6.37
C VAL A 122 -1.70 9.35 -5.20
N GLN A 123 -2.87 9.88 -4.86
CA GLN A 123 -3.06 10.78 -3.71
C GLN A 123 -2.63 10.13 -2.39
N SER A 124 -3.00 8.87 -2.19
CA SER A 124 -2.65 8.15 -0.97
C SER A 124 -1.15 7.81 -0.89
N ALA A 125 -0.50 7.55 -2.03
CA ALA A 125 0.94 7.33 -2.12
C ALA A 125 1.70 8.60 -1.71
N TYR A 126 1.29 9.76 -2.20
CA TYR A 126 1.87 11.05 -1.78
C TYR A 126 1.64 11.31 -0.28
N SER A 127 0.42 11.09 0.22
CA SER A 127 0.13 11.21 1.66
C SER A 127 1.03 10.30 2.51
N GLN A 128 1.30 9.09 2.04
CA GLN A 128 2.21 8.17 2.73
C GLN A 128 3.67 8.63 2.66
N TYR A 129 4.10 9.16 1.52
CA TYR A 129 5.42 9.76 1.36
C TYR A 129 5.63 10.90 2.38
N ILE A 130 4.68 11.85 2.44
CA ILE A 130 4.73 12.96 3.39
C ILE A 130 4.70 12.48 4.84
N ARG A 131 3.86 11.52 5.18
CA ARG A 131 3.80 10.90 6.52
C ARG A 131 5.10 10.20 6.92
N GLY A 132 5.88 9.79 5.94
CA GLY A 132 7.22 9.25 6.13
C GLY A 132 8.32 10.31 6.32
N GLY A 133 7.96 11.59 6.27
CA GLY A 133 8.92 12.71 6.33
C GLY A 133 9.39 13.16 4.95
N GLY A 134 8.57 12.98 3.92
CA GLY A 134 8.87 13.46 2.57
C GLY A 134 8.97 14.97 2.52
N VAL A 135 9.82 15.49 1.63
CA VAL A 135 10.14 16.92 1.48
C VAL A 135 9.85 17.46 0.07
N LEU A 136 9.54 16.57 -0.89
CA LEU A 136 9.24 16.94 -2.26
C LEU A 136 7.81 17.46 -2.39
N SER A 137 7.60 18.40 -3.28
CA SER A 137 6.26 18.80 -3.73
C SER A 137 5.58 17.66 -4.51
N VAL A 138 4.28 17.81 -4.79
CA VAL A 138 3.52 16.82 -5.58
C VAL A 138 4.18 16.56 -6.92
N SER A 139 4.51 17.65 -7.66
CA SER A 139 5.13 17.54 -8.97
C SER A 139 6.52 16.90 -8.91
N GLU A 140 7.37 17.36 -7.98
CA GLU A 140 8.69 16.74 -7.79
C GLU A 140 8.61 15.24 -7.48
N PHE A 141 7.60 14.81 -6.70
CA PHE A 141 7.45 13.41 -6.32
C PHE A 141 7.02 12.50 -7.47
N PHE A 142 6.13 12.96 -8.35
CA PHE A 142 5.60 12.15 -9.45
C PHE A 142 6.31 12.36 -10.79
N LEU A 143 6.96 13.51 -10.98
CA LEU A 143 7.65 13.84 -12.23
C LEU A 143 9.16 13.68 -12.13
N SER A 144 9.71 13.44 -10.92
CA SER A 144 11.11 13.03 -10.78
C SER A 144 11.29 11.67 -11.42
N ASP A 145 11.78 11.69 -12.61
CA ASP A 145 12.45 10.61 -13.34
C ASP A 145 12.01 9.19 -12.98
N ASP A 146 10.81 8.74 -13.30
CA ASP A 146 10.76 7.32 -13.47
C ASP A 146 9.43 6.74 -13.94
N ALA A 147 9.53 6.08 -15.04
CA ALA A 147 8.61 5.10 -15.60
C ALA A 147 8.08 4.03 -14.61
N THR A 148 8.48 4.04 -13.35
CA THR A 148 8.20 2.97 -12.40
C THR A 148 6.83 3.07 -11.74
N LEU A 149 6.23 4.27 -11.61
CA LEU A 149 4.85 4.39 -11.13
C LEU A 149 3.88 3.59 -12.01
N ASP A 150 4.05 3.69 -13.31
CA ASP A 150 3.23 2.97 -14.29
C ASP A 150 3.51 1.47 -14.34
N GLN A 151 4.66 1.00 -13.87
CA GLN A 151 4.91 -0.43 -13.66
C GLN A 151 4.24 -0.96 -12.40
N VAL A 152 4.24 -0.18 -11.32
CA VAL A 152 3.57 -0.54 -10.06
C VAL A 152 2.07 -0.61 -10.26
N LEU A 153 1.48 0.37 -10.95
CA LEU A 153 0.05 0.49 -11.20
C LEU A 153 -0.44 -0.25 -12.45
N ASP A 154 0.41 -1.04 -13.08
CA ASP A 154 -0.02 -1.95 -14.14
C ASP A 154 -0.70 -3.18 -13.53
N PHE A 155 -1.98 -3.01 -13.16
CA PHE A 155 -2.78 -4.08 -12.57
C PHE A 155 -2.86 -5.29 -13.48
N ASP A 156 -3.03 -5.08 -14.78
CA ASP A 156 -3.10 -6.15 -15.76
C ASP A 156 -1.84 -7.00 -15.80
N ALA A 157 -0.68 -6.36 -15.75
CA ALA A 157 0.59 -7.09 -15.78
C ALA A 157 0.82 -7.86 -14.48
N VAL A 158 0.44 -7.31 -13.31
CA VAL A 158 0.52 -8.03 -12.03
C VAL A 158 -0.45 -9.22 -12.02
N ILE A 159 -1.68 -9.03 -12.49
CA ILE A 159 -2.67 -10.10 -12.57
C ILE A 159 -2.18 -11.23 -13.48
N ARG A 160 -1.66 -10.92 -14.69
CA ARG A 160 -1.09 -11.92 -15.59
C ARG A 160 0.08 -12.65 -14.94
N LEU A 161 0.99 -11.92 -14.31
CA LEU A 161 2.16 -12.47 -13.63
C LEU A 161 1.79 -13.55 -12.60
N TYR A 162 0.77 -13.29 -11.78
CA TYR A 162 0.33 -14.25 -10.77
C TYR A 162 -0.60 -15.33 -11.35
N ALA A 163 -1.42 -15.01 -12.37
CA ALA A 163 -2.28 -15.98 -13.04
C ALA A 163 -1.47 -17.06 -13.79
N GLU A 164 -0.39 -16.68 -14.43
CA GLU A 164 0.54 -17.62 -15.08
C GLU A 164 1.17 -18.61 -14.09
N ALA A 165 1.44 -18.16 -12.88
CA ALA A 165 2.06 -18.99 -11.87
C ALA A 165 1.07 -19.87 -11.11
N TYR A 166 -0.10 -19.33 -10.72
CA TYR A 166 -1.02 -19.96 -9.78
C TYR A 166 -2.32 -20.46 -10.41
N GLY A 167 -2.62 -20.07 -11.66
CA GLY A 167 -3.94 -20.21 -12.26
C GLY A 167 -4.87 -19.06 -11.89
N ARG A 168 -5.76 -18.67 -12.80
CA ARG A 168 -6.71 -17.55 -12.59
C ARG A 168 -7.67 -17.82 -11.44
N GLU A 169 -8.06 -19.07 -11.23
CA GLU A 169 -8.96 -19.55 -10.19
C GLU A 169 -8.38 -19.42 -8.78
N SER A 170 -7.06 -19.36 -8.65
CA SER A 170 -6.37 -19.17 -7.37
C SER A 170 -6.29 -17.68 -6.97
N LEU A 171 -6.62 -16.77 -7.89
CA LEU A 171 -6.55 -15.33 -7.65
C LEU A 171 -7.90 -14.79 -7.17
N LEU A 172 -7.87 -14.10 -6.04
CA LEU A 172 -8.96 -13.26 -5.54
C LEU A 172 -8.58 -11.80 -5.77
N ILE A 173 -9.35 -11.09 -6.57
CA ILE A 173 -9.06 -9.71 -6.91
C ILE A 173 -10.29 -8.89 -6.56
N LEU A 174 -10.11 -7.87 -5.71
CA LEU A 174 -11.20 -7.06 -5.16
C LEU A 174 -10.84 -5.57 -5.22
N PRO A 175 -11.83 -4.68 -5.50
CA PRO A 175 -11.61 -3.24 -5.46
C PRO A 175 -11.62 -2.71 -4.01
N TYR A 176 -10.62 -1.91 -3.66
CA TYR A 176 -10.60 -1.18 -2.38
C TYR A 176 -11.81 -0.26 -2.22
N GLU A 177 -12.34 0.25 -3.29
CA GLU A 177 -13.50 1.13 -3.32
C GLU A 177 -14.71 0.44 -2.67
N LEU A 178 -14.91 -0.84 -2.92
CA LEU A 178 -15.95 -1.62 -2.24
C LEU A 178 -15.69 -1.70 -0.73
N LEU A 179 -14.42 -1.91 -0.31
CA LEU A 179 -14.07 -1.89 1.11
C LEU A 179 -14.28 -0.51 1.76
N ARG A 180 -14.11 0.57 0.99
CA ARG A 180 -14.31 1.95 1.44
C ARG A 180 -15.79 2.29 1.60
N ASP A 181 -16.61 1.90 0.63
CA ASP A 181 -17.99 2.34 0.48
C ASP A 181 -18.99 1.39 1.15
N ASP A 182 -18.73 0.09 1.08
CA ASP A 182 -19.56 -0.97 1.71
C ASP A 182 -18.65 -2.09 2.27
N PRO A 183 -18.03 -1.88 3.44
CA PRO A 183 -17.17 -2.88 4.08
C PRO A 183 -17.85 -4.25 4.30
N PRO A 184 -19.13 -4.33 4.74
CA PRO A 184 -19.84 -5.59 4.86
C PRO A 184 -19.92 -6.37 3.55
N ALA A 185 -20.29 -5.71 2.43
CA ALA A 185 -20.36 -6.34 1.12
C ALA A 185 -18.99 -6.83 0.63
N PHE A 186 -17.92 -6.07 0.89
CA PHE A 186 -16.56 -6.51 0.58
C PHE A 186 -16.19 -7.79 1.34
N LEU A 187 -16.45 -7.83 2.64
CA LEU A 187 -16.11 -8.99 3.48
C LEU A 187 -16.95 -10.20 3.11
N ALA A 188 -18.26 -10.04 2.89
CA ALA A 188 -19.13 -11.12 2.43
C ALA A 188 -18.65 -11.69 1.09
N THR A 189 -18.25 -10.84 0.14
CA THR A 189 -17.67 -11.27 -1.14
C THR A 189 -16.35 -12.05 -0.94
N LEU A 190 -15.51 -11.61 -0.01
CA LEU A 190 -14.25 -12.29 0.29
C LEU A 190 -14.50 -13.65 0.95
N GLU A 191 -15.44 -13.74 1.90
CA GLU A 191 -15.86 -14.97 2.54
C GLU A 191 -16.43 -15.98 1.52
N GLU A 192 -17.34 -15.53 0.66
CA GLU A 192 -17.91 -16.35 -0.40
C GLU A 192 -16.83 -16.92 -1.34
N ARG A 193 -15.95 -16.06 -1.83
CA ARG A 193 -14.85 -16.48 -2.73
C ARG A 193 -13.85 -17.41 -2.06
N LEU A 194 -13.70 -17.34 -0.74
CA LEU A 194 -12.85 -18.23 0.04
C LEU A 194 -13.58 -19.51 0.47
N GLY A 195 -14.91 -19.55 0.38
CA GLY A 195 -15.74 -20.63 0.90
C GLY A 195 -15.79 -20.66 2.43
N LEU A 196 -15.69 -19.49 3.07
CA LEU A 196 -15.82 -19.31 4.51
C LEU A 196 -17.29 -19.13 4.90
N ARG A 197 -17.60 -19.43 6.15
CA ARG A 197 -18.91 -19.08 6.73
C ARG A 197 -18.91 -17.60 7.08
N HIS A 198 -20.02 -16.94 6.82
CA HIS A 198 -20.17 -15.53 7.19
C HIS A 198 -19.95 -15.32 8.70
N CYS A 199 -19.23 -14.25 9.02
CA CYS A 199 -18.97 -13.83 10.38
C CYS A 199 -19.15 -12.32 10.49
N ASP A 200 -20.07 -11.89 11.33
CA ASP A 200 -20.35 -10.48 11.58
C ASP A 200 -19.21 -9.85 12.40
N ILE A 201 -18.25 -9.24 11.71
CA ILE A 201 -17.09 -8.58 12.28
C ILE A 201 -17.12 -7.13 11.86
N GLU A 202 -17.45 -6.25 12.79
CA GLU A 202 -17.32 -4.81 12.57
C GLU A 202 -15.86 -4.43 12.40
N ILE A 203 -15.52 -3.82 11.28
CA ILE A 203 -14.20 -3.27 11.01
C ILE A 203 -14.22 -1.75 11.04
N GLY A 204 -13.31 -1.18 11.84
CA GLY A 204 -13.13 0.27 11.93
C GLY A 204 -12.27 0.83 10.78
N ARG A 205 -12.48 2.10 10.45
CA ARG A 205 -11.60 2.83 9.53
C ARG A 205 -10.26 3.11 10.20
N LEU A 206 -9.24 2.33 9.85
CA LEU A 206 -7.89 2.50 10.38
C LEU A 206 -7.06 3.37 9.44
N ASN A 207 -6.30 4.31 10.01
CA ASN A 207 -5.34 5.16 9.29
C ASN A 207 -5.92 6.12 8.22
N PRO A 208 -6.66 7.17 8.60
CA PRO A 208 -7.12 8.19 7.66
C PRO A 208 -5.94 8.89 6.97
N SER A 209 -6.13 9.32 5.72
CA SER A 209 -5.17 10.14 4.98
C SER A 209 -4.86 11.46 5.69
N LEU A 210 -3.78 12.12 5.33
CA LEU A 210 -3.48 13.48 5.77
C LEU A 210 -4.53 14.44 5.20
N SER A 211 -4.81 15.53 5.93
CA SER A 211 -5.67 16.61 5.43
C SER A 211 -4.96 17.43 4.34
N PRO A 212 -5.71 18.21 3.52
CA PRO A 212 -5.12 19.10 2.54
C PRO A 212 -4.08 20.05 3.11
N GLU A 213 -4.33 20.57 4.31
CA GLU A 213 -3.41 21.48 5.02
C GLU A 213 -2.17 20.73 5.52
N GLU A 214 -2.33 19.51 6.02
CA GLU A 214 -1.21 18.66 6.43
C GLU A 214 -0.32 18.29 5.23
N LEU A 215 -0.92 18.03 4.06
CA LEU A 215 -0.17 17.76 2.82
C LEU A 215 0.65 18.98 2.37
N TYR A 216 0.16 20.19 2.61
CA TYR A 216 0.86 21.43 2.30
C TYR A 216 1.98 21.72 3.31
N TRP A 217 1.68 21.66 4.61
CA TRP A 217 2.60 22.14 5.64
C TRP A 217 3.68 21.13 6.06
N TYR A 218 3.39 19.83 6.06
CA TYR A 218 4.38 18.85 6.51
C TYR A 218 5.64 18.79 5.65
N PRO A 219 5.62 18.89 4.32
CA PRO A 219 6.85 18.99 3.52
C PRO A 219 7.70 20.22 3.90
N ILE A 220 7.06 21.37 4.15
CA ILE A 220 7.73 22.61 4.55
C ILE A 220 8.41 22.44 5.91
N ILE A 221 7.69 21.91 6.91
CA ILE A 221 8.23 21.63 8.24
C ILE A 221 9.37 20.61 8.15
N SER A 222 9.19 19.56 7.37
CA SER A 222 10.22 18.53 7.14
C SER A 222 11.48 19.11 6.53
N ASN A 223 11.36 20.05 5.57
CA ASN A 223 12.48 20.78 5.00
C ASN A 223 13.20 21.65 6.05
N TRP A 224 12.47 22.36 6.91
CA TRP A 224 13.07 23.17 7.97
C TRP A 224 13.85 22.29 8.96
N VAL A 225 13.25 21.17 9.41
CA VAL A 225 13.93 20.21 10.29
C VAL A 225 15.17 19.61 9.62
N SER A 226 15.07 19.28 8.34
CA SER A 226 16.19 18.78 7.55
C SER A 226 17.31 19.81 7.46
N ALA A 227 17.02 21.05 7.11
CA ALA A 227 17.99 22.12 7.00
C ALA A 227 18.72 22.44 8.34
N MET A 228 17.98 22.41 9.45
CA MET A 228 18.57 22.62 10.78
C MET A 228 19.43 21.45 11.25
N ALA A 229 19.04 20.23 10.93
CA ALA A 229 19.74 19.04 11.40
C ALA A 229 20.95 18.64 10.53
N TRP A 230 20.94 19.00 9.24
CA TRP A 230 21.98 18.59 8.28
C TRP A 230 23.41 19.06 8.66
N PRO A 231 23.64 20.31 9.13
CA PRO A 231 24.98 20.76 9.52
C PRO A 231 25.59 19.98 10.69
N LEU A 232 24.82 19.18 11.41
CA LEU A 232 25.32 18.38 12.55
C LEU A 232 26.00 17.07 12.11
N GLY A 233 26.08 16.80 10.82
CA GLY A 233 26.68 15.62 10.22
C GLY A 233 25.67 14.45 10.07
N GLU A 234 25.96 13.57 9.12
CA GLU A 234 25.02 12.54 8.62
C GLU A 234 24.43 11.64 9.71
N ALA A 235 25.26 11.14 10.62
CA ALA A 235 24.79 10.24 11.69
C ALA A 235 23.83 10.92 12.69
N ARG A 236 24.11 12.18 13.03
CA ARG A 236 23.24 12.97 13.93
C ARG A 236 21.97 13.38 13.20
N PHE A 237 22.08 13.84 11.97
CA PHE A 237 20.96 14.13 11.10
C PHE A 237 20.00 12.93 11.02
N ALA A 238 20.48 11.76 10.64
CA ALA A 238 19.65 10.56 10.52
C ALA A 238 18.95 10.18 11.83
N ARG A 239 19.60 10.40 12.98
CA ARG A 239 18.99 10.16 14.29
C ARG A 239 17.89 11.16 14.61
N ILE A 240 18.15 12.46 14.46
CA ILE A 240 17.20 13.56 14.70
C ILE A 240 16.01 13.42 13.75
N TYR A 241 16.24 13.23 12.48
CA TYR A 241 15.19 13.15 11.48
C TYR A 241 14.29 11.92 11.68
N ARG A 242 14.87 10.76 11.99
CA ARG A 242 14.09 9.56 12.35
C ARG A 242 13.28 9.75 13.62
N TRP A 243 13.81 10.47 14.59
CA TRP A 243 13.08 10.84 15.82
C TRP A 243 11.90 11.76 15.47
N TYR A 244 12.15 12.81 14.68
CA TYR A 244 11.13 13.74 14.19
C TYR A 244 9.98 12.98 13.48
N VAL A 245 10.28 12.16 12.49
CA VAL A 245 9.27 11.38 11.76
C VAL A 245 8.47 10.48 12.69
N ARG A 246 9.14 9.79 13.60
CA ARG A 246 8.50 8.80 14.48
C ARG A 246 7.67 9.44 15.56
N LYS A 247 8.19 10.46 16.25
CA LYS A 247 7.57 11.04 17.44
C LYS A 247 6.61 12.19 17.12
N THR A 248 6.89 12.96 16.09
CA THR A 248 6.14 14.16 15.79
C THR A 248 5.24 14.00 14.57
N LEU A 249 5.78 13.65 13.43
CA LEU A 249 5.02 13.59 12.20
C LEU A 249 3.98 12.45 12.20
N ARG A 250 4.35 11.25 12.70
CA ARG A 250 3.42 10.11 12.83
C ARG A 250 2.34 10.34 13.90
N ASN A 251 2.69 11.05 14.99
CA ASN A 251 1.76 11.40 16.04
C ASN A 251 0.96 12.69 15.73
N ARG A 252 1.09 13.20 14.51
CA ARG A 252 0.36 14.34 13.96
C ARG A 252 0.64 15.67 14.63
N LEU A 253 1.41 16.50 13.97
CA LEU A 253 1.59 17.92 14.29
C LEU A 253 0.37 18.77 13.85
N TRP A 254 -0.84 18.21 13.86
CA TRP A 254 -2.06 18.89 13.40
C TRP A 254 -2.27 20.26 14.06
N TRP A 255 -1.93 20.38 15.33
CA TRP A 255 -2.02 21.64 16.08
C TRP A 255 -1.07 22.71 15.51
N LEU A 256 0.17 22.33 15.13
CA LEU A 256 1.13 23.23 14.52
C LEU A 256 0.66 23.64 13.12
N VAL A 257 0.19 22.68 12.32
CA VAL A 257 -0.42 22.95 11.00
C VAL A 257 -1.57 23.95 11.15
N ARG A 258 -2.44 23.79 12.14
CA ARG A 258 -3.55 24.69 12.39
C ARG A 258 -3.11 26.11 12.73
N ILE A 259 -2.01 26.26 13.50
CA ILE A 259 -1.43 27.58 13.82
C ILE A 259 -0.86 28.20 12.54
N LEU A 260 -0.03 27.47 11.81
CA LEU A 260 0.60 27.95 10.59
C LEU A 260 -0.44 28.34 9.53
N ASN A 261 -1.49 27.57 9.38
CA ASN A 261 -2.55 27.81 8.41
C ASN A 261 -3.43 29.05 8.74
N ARG A 262 -3.40 29.50 9.99
CA ARG A 262 -4.02 30.80 10.37
C ARG A 262 -3.21 32.00 9.90
N VAL A 263 -1.89 31.85 9.81
CA VAL A 263 -0.98 32.92 9.38
C VAL A 263 -0.90 32.94 7.85
N HIS A 264 -0.82 31.77 7.23
CA HIS A 264 -0.77 31.63 5.78
C HIS A 264 -1.61 30.40 5.39
N ALA A 265 -2.73 30.63 4.74
CA ALA A 265 -3.59 29.55 4.28
C ALA A 265 -2.92 28.77 3.14
N GLY A 266 -2.75 27.47 3.33
CA GLY A 266 -2.18 26.57 2.34
C GLY A 266 -2.86 25.20 2.41
N ALA A 267 -3.19 24.62 1.25
CA ALA A 267 -3.79 23.32 1.13
C ALA A 267 -3.35 22.66 -0.18
N ILE A 268 -3.19 21.35 -0.18
CA ILE A 268 -3.01 20.54 -1.38
C ILE A 268 -4.25 19.71 -1.58
N THR A 269 -4.92 19.93 -2.69
CA THR A 269 -6.15 19.25 -3.11
C THR A 269 -5.89 18.34 -4.30
N SER A 270 -6.91 17.65 -4.77
CA SER A 270 -6.80 16.84 -5.99
C SER A 270 -6.41 17.65 -7.22
N ALA A 271 -6.76 18.95 -7.29
CA ALA A 271 -6.45 19.82 -8.43
C ALA A 271 -4.96 20.14 -8.54
N ASP A 272 -4.21 20.01 -7.46
CA ASP A 272 -2.77 20.34 -7.44
C ASP A 272 -1.88 19.18 -7.95
N PHE A 273 -2.50 18.04 -8.31
CA PHE A 273 -1.77 16.90 -8.88
C PHE A 273 -1.62 17.06 -10.40
N PRO A 274 -0.48 16.69 -10.98
CA PRO A 274 -0.23 16.79 -12.43
C PRO A 274 -0.94 15.66 -13.18
N TRP A 275 -2.28 15.68 -13.17
CA TRP A 275 -3.09 14.61 -13.76
C TRP A 275 -2.89 14.45 -15.25
N ASP A 276 -2.66 15.55 -15.97
CA ASP A 276 -2.46 15.53 -17.42
C ASP A 276 -1.19 14.76 -17.83
N GLU A 277 -0.25 14.59 -16.89
CA GLU A 277 0.99 13.84 -17.11
C GLU A 277 0.89 12.41 -16.54
N ILE A 278 0.16 12.21 -15.44
CA ILE A 278 0.06 10.92 -14.75
C ILE A 278 -0.96 10.00 -15.44
N LEU A 279 -2.19 10.50 -15.71
CA LEU A 279 -3.28 9.64 -16.15
C LEU A 279 -3.05 8.99 -17.53
N PRO A 280 -2.46 9.67 -18.53
CA PRO A 280 -2.16 9.02 -19.81
C PRO A 280 -1.23 7.80 -19.68
N ARG A 281 -0.32 7.82 -18.71
CA ARG A 281 0.61 6.70 -18.43
C ARG A 281 -0.10 5.49 -17.81
N LEU A 282 -1.26 5.70 -17.17
CA LEU A 282 -2.03 4.67 -16.45
C LEU A 282 -3.21 4.13 -17.27
N LYS A 283 -3.61 4.83 -18.33
CA LYS A 283 -4.71 4.41 -19.21
C LYS A 283 -4.42 3.03 -19.82
N GLY A 284 -5.42 2.13 -19.79
CA GLY A 284 -5.29 0.77 -20.33
C GLY A 284 -4.57 -0.24 -19.44
N LYS A 285 -4.18 0.13 -18.20
CA LYS A 285 -3.45 -0.76 -17.27
C LYS A 285 -4.36 -1.53 -16.29
N ALA A 286 -5.67 -1.49 -16.51
CA ALA A 286 -6.67 -2.14 -15.66
C ALA A 286 -7.77 -2.86 -16.46
N GLU A 287 -7.55 -3.18 -17.73
CA GLU A 287 -8.57 -3.73 -18.62
C GLU A 287 -9.06 -5.13 -18.21
N LEU A 288 -8.21 -5.92 -17.55
CA LEU A 288 -8.60 -7.23 -17.03
C LEU A 288 -9.62 -7.12 -15.89
N LEU A 289 -9.60 -6.02 -15.14
CA LEU A 289 -10.53 -5.77 -14.05
C LEU A 289 -11.93 -5.41 -14.55
N ARG A 290 -12.03 -4.78 -15.72
CA ARG A 290 -13.29 -4.35 -16.33
C ARG A 290 -14.28 -5.49 -16.56
N ARG A 291 -13.79 -6.73 -16.62
CA ARG A 291 -14.61 -7.93 -16.82
C ARG A 291 -15.30 -8.43 -15.56
N ASP A 292 -14.86 -7.99 -14.38
CA ASP A 292 -15.47 -8.38 -13.12
C ASP A 292 -16.55 -7.36 -12.73
N PRO A 293 -17.82 -7.78 -12.57
CA PRO A 293 -18.94 -6.88 -12.25
C PRO A 293 -18.73 -6.05 -10.97
N LEU A 294 -17.90 -6.51 -10.05
CA LEU A 294 -17.57 -5.77 -8.82
C LEU A 294 -16.91 -4.42 -9.10
N TYR A 295 -16.30 -4.25 -10.26
CA TYR A 295 -15.60 -3.03 -10.66
C TYR A 295 -16.49 -2.05 -11.43
N ALA A 296 -17.65 -2.48 -11.91
CA ALA A 296 -18.54 -1.64 -12.73
C ALA A 296 -18.91 -0.30 -12.06
N PRO A 297 -19.23 -0.25 -10.74
CA PRO A 297 -19.54 1.01 -10.08
C PRO A 297 -18.36 2.00 -10.01
N TYR A 298 -17.13 1.51 -10.23
CA TYR A 298 -15.87 2.24 -10.06
C TYR A 298 -15.16 2.54 -11.39
N ALA A 299 -15.85 2.43 -12.52
CA ALA A 299 -15.30 2.56 -13.88
C ALA A 299 -14.44 3.82 -14.06
N ARG A 300 -14.88 4.97 -13.52
CA ARG A 300 -14.15 6.23 -13.56
C ARG A 300 -12.84 6.21 -12.77
N GLU A 301 -12.79 5.48 -11.66
CA GLU A 301 -11.60 5.39 -10.82
C GLU A 301 -10.46 4.60 -11.50
N TYR A 302 -10.83 3.71 -12.46
CA TYR A 302 -9.92 2.89 -13.26
C TYR A 302 -9.73 3.41 -14.70
N LEU A 303 -10.20 4.62 -15.01
CA LEU A 303 -10.05 5.31 -16.30
C LEU A 303 -10.71 4.58 -17.49
N TRP A 304 -11.80 3.87 -17.27
CA TRP A 304 -12.58 3.24 -18.34
C TRP A 304 -13.68 4.15 -18.90
N GLU A 305 -14.05 5.17 -18.14
CA GLU A 305 -15.01 6.22 -18.51
C GLU A 305 -14.36 7.58 -18.23
N GLU A 306 -14.66 8.57 -19.07
CA GLU A 306 -14.17 9.94 -18.96
C GLU A 306 -14.92 10.76 -17.90
#